data_61c9e9b053e1f24565dcb568267daf13
#
_entry.id   61c9e9b053e1f24565dcb568267daf13
#
_cell.length_a   1.000
_cell.length_b   1.000
_cell.length_c   1.000
_cell.angle_alpha   90.00
_cell.angle_beta   90.00
_cell.angle_gamma   90.00
#
_symmetry.space_group_name_H-M   'P 1'
#
loop_
_entity.id
_entity.type
_entity.pdbx_description
1 polymer ?
#
loop_
_entity_poly.entity_id
_entity_poly.type
_entity_poly.pdbx_seq_one_letter_code
_entity_poly.pdbx_strand_id
1 'polypeptide(L)'
;MITLLALAVMVVQEPAVVKIELPKSVKPGAVVKGKAMVTFTEGWHGYQNPPTDSYQNPVALKLDTKGYKLTKVTYPKGVVKDFGGKPTAVYEGTVTINFEFTAPKKVGSHALAFTVDYQQCNDSTCLPPSDAKVKGTLVVKK
;
A
#
# COMPACT_ATOMS: atom_id res chain seq x y z
N MET A 1 -18.25 36.92 -32.93
CA MET A 1 -18.34 36.22 -31.64
C MET A 1 -17.41 35.04 -31.70
N ILE A 2 -16.30 35.14 -30.99
CA ILE A 2 -15.33 34.02 -30.90
C ILE A 2 -15.71 33.25 -29.65
N THR A 3 -16.26 32.05 -29.83
CA THR A 3 -16.56 31.14 -28.72
C THR A 3 -15.26 30.49 -28.29
N LEU A 4 -14.70 30.92 -27.15
CA LEU A 4 -13.58 30.22 -26.54
C LEU A 4 -14.10 28.90 -26.00
N LEU A 5 -13.73 27.81 -26.66
CA LEU A 5 -13.92 26.45 -26.11
C LEU A 5 -12.87 26.26 -25.00
N ALA A 6 -13.30 26.33 -23.75
CA ALA A 6 -12.44 25.98 -22.63
C ALA A 6 -12.18 24.48 -22.70
N LEU A 7 -10.96 24.12 -23.08
CA LEU A 7 -10.49 22.73 -23.00
C LEU A 7 -10.32 22.39 -21.52
N ALA A 8 -11.25 21.63 -20.97
CA ALA A 8 -11.10 21.07 -19.62
C ALA A 8 -9.96 20.05 -19.66
N VAL A 9 -8.81 20.44 -19.13
CA VAL A 9 -7.71 19.48 -18.91
C VAL A 9 -8.15 18.57 -17.78
N MET A 10 -8.55 17.33 -18.11
CA MET A 10 -8.75 16.31 -17.11
C MET A 10 -7.37 15.93 -16.56
N VAL A 11 -7.09 16.35 -15.34
CA VAL A 11 -5.91 15.89 -14.61
C VAL A 11 -6.19 14.45 -14.19
N VAL A 12 -5.59 13.50 -14.92
CA VAL A 12 -5.63 12.09 -14.53
C VAL A 12 -4.66 11.93 -13.35
N GLN A 13 -5.20 11.58 -12.18
CA GLN A 13 -4.38 11.32 -11.00
C GLN A 13 -3.67 9.97 -11.15
N GLU A 14 -2.35 9.98 -10.95
CA GLU A 14 -1.55 8.76 -10.93
C GLU A 14 -1.93 7.88 -9.72
N PRO A 15 -2.07 6.56 -9.92
CA PRO A 15 -2.32 5.65 -8.81
C PRO A 15 -1.10 5.57 -7.89
N ALA A 16 -1.31 5.16 -6.64
CA ALA A 16 -0.22 4.85 -5.73
C ALA A 16 0.63 3.70 -6.29
N VAL A 17 1.94 3.81 -6.15
CA VAL A 17 2.89 2.78 -6.61
C VAL A 17 3.28 1.90 -5.43
N VAL A 18 3.17 0.58 -5.60
CA VAL A 18 3.52 -0.39 -4.57
C VAL A 18 4.67 -1.26 -5.05
N LYS A 19 5.67 -1.44 -4.20
CA LYS A 19 6.78 -2.37 -4.38
C LYS A 19 6.84 -3.31 -3.19
N ILE A 20 7.10 -4.58 -3.47
CA ILE A 20 7.33 -5.61 -2.44
C ILE A 20 8.81 -5.99 -2.44
N GLU A 21 9.43 -5.96 -1.28
CA GLU A 21 10.77 -6.49 -1.06
C GLU A 21 10.69 -7.74 -0.18
N LEU A 22 11.29 -8.81 -0.67
CA LEU A 22 11.45 -10.09 0.03
C LEU A 22 12.93 -10.41 0.18
N PRO A 23 13.32 -11.22 1.17
CA PRO A 23 14.69 -11.74 1.24
C PRO A 23 15.05 -12.48 -0.04
N LYS A 24 16.34 -12.49 -0.41
CA LYS A 24 16.85 -13.18 -1.59
C LYS A 24 16.51 -14.68 -1.58
N SER A 25 16.59 -15.30 -0.40
CA SER A 25 16.16 -16.67 -0.16
C SER A 25 15.91 -16.88 1.32
N VAL A 26 15.12 -17.89 1.63
CA VAL A 26 14.82 -18.30 3.00
C VAL A 26 14.90 -19.82 3.12
N LYS A 27 15.10 -20.30 4.34
CA LYS A 27 15.03 -21.73 4.63
C LYS A 27 13.58 -22.22 4.72
N PRO A 28 13.34 -23.53 4.43
CA PRO A 28 12.00 -24.10 4.60
C PRO A 28 11.42 -23.85 6.01
N GLY A 29 10.18 -23.39 6.07
CA GLY A 29 9.49 -23.13 7.33
C GLY A 29 9.96 -21.90 8.12
N ALA A 30 10.91 -21.13 7.58
CA ALA A 30 11.41 -19.94 8.25
C ALA A 30 10.39 -18.81 8.28
N VAL A 31 10.54 -17.90 9.25
CA VAL A 31 9.80 -16.64 9.25
C VAL A 31 10.40 -15.74 8.18
N VAL A 32 9.56 -15.30 7.26
CA VAL A 32 9.93 -14.35 6.21
C VAL A 32 9.59 -12.94 6.66
N LYS A 33 10.58 -12.05 6.61
CA LYS A 33 10.40 -10.62 6.89
C LYS A 33 10.48 -9.85 5.58
N GLY A 34 9.39 -9.23 5.20
CA GLY A 34 9.30 -8.45 3.98
C GLY A 34 8.88 -7.01 4.23
N LYS A 35 8.94 -6.23 3.17
CA LYS A 35 8.54 -4.81 3.17
C LYS A 35 7.64 -4.53 1.98
N ALA A 36 6.57 -3.80 2.23
CA ALA A 36 5.75 -3.20 1.19
C ALA A 36 5.98 -1.68 1.21
N MET A 37 6.46 -1.13 0.12
CA MET A 37 6.67 0.31 -0.02
C MET A 37 5.55 0.88 -0.88
N VAL A 38 4.79 1.81 -0.30
CA VAL A 38 3.67 2.47 -0.96
C VAL A 38 4.04 3.93 -1.17
N THR A 39 4.03 4.37 -2.42
CA THR A 39 4.39 5.74 -2.80
C THR A 39 3.16 6.46 -3.35
N PHE A 40 2.82 7.58 -2.72
CA PHE A 40 1.78 8.49 -3.17
C PHE A 40 2.39 9.63 -3.98
N THR A 41 1.69 10.07 -5.02
CA THR A 41 2.07 11.25 -5.80
C THR A 41 2.08 12.49 -4.92
N GLU A 42 3.01 13.40 -5.17
CA GLU A 42 3.09 14.69 -4.45
C GLU A 42 1.73 15.41 -4.46
N GLY A 43 1.34 15.92 -3.31
CA GLY A 43 0.05 16.57 -3.09
C GLY A 43 -1.10 15.62 -2.74
N TRP A 44 -0.87 14.31 -2.82
CA TRP A 44 -1.84 13.29 -2.46
C TRP A 44 -1.36 12.49 -1.25
N HIS A 45 -2.30 11.91 -0.52
CA HIS A 45 -2.02 11.11 0.68
C HIS A 45 -3.01 9.95 0.78
N GLY A 46 -2.61 8.94 1.53
CA GLY A 46 -3.49 7.87 1.99
C GLY A 46 -3.74 7.98 3.48
N TYR A 47 -4.74 7.28 3.99
CA TYR A 47 -5.02 7.24 5.42
C TYR A 47 -4.13 6.25 6.15
N GLN A 48 -3.66 6.65 7.34
CA GLN A 48 -2.91 5.79 8.24
C GLN A 48 -3.70 4.53 8.62
N ASN A 49 -3.01 3.46 8.92
CA ASN A 49 -3.59 2.27 9.54
C ASN A 49 -2.98 2.07 10.95
N PRO A 50 -3.78 2.02 12.04
CA PRO A 50 -5.22 2.25 12.03
C PRO A 50 -5.59 3.71 11.70
N PRO A 51 -6.77 3.93 11.09
CA PRO A 51 -7.17 5.29 10.70
C PRO A 51 -7.56 6.13 11.92
N THR A 52 -7.49 7.45 11.77
CA THR A 52 -7.93 8.38 12.81
C THR A 52 -9.43 8.25 13.07
N ASP A 53 -10.21 8.07 12.01
CA ASP A 53 -11.67 7.90 12.08
C ASP A 53 -12.10 6.61 11.40
N SER A 54 -13.11 5.97 11.96
CA SER A 54 -13.61 4.66 11.52
C SER A 54 -14.21 4.64 10.10
N TYR A 55 -14.62 5.80 9.58
CA TYR A 55 -15.15 5.90 8.22
C TYR A 55 -14.07 6.01 7.13
N GLN A 56 -12.81 6.23 7.52
CA GLN A 56 -11.69 6.32 6.59
C GLN A 56 -11.27 4.95 6.09
N ASN A 57 -10.84 4.89 4.83
CA ASN A 57 -10.28 3.67 4.23
C ASN A 57 -8.77 3.68 4.40
N PRO A 58 -8.21 2.96 5.40
CA PRO A 58 -6.77 2.99 5.64
C PRO A 58 -6.00 2.20 4.58
N VAL A 59 -4.72 2.52 4.44
CA VAL A 59 -3.80 1.67 3.69
C VAL A 59 -3.74 0.30 4.36
N ALA A 60 -4.03 -0.76 3.60
CA ALA A 60 -4.07 -2.13 4.14
C ALA A 60 -3.38 -3.11 3.21
N LEU A 61 -2.40 -3.85 3.73
CA LEU A 61 -1.67 -4.88 3.01
C LEU A 61 -2.34 -6.24 3.19
N LYS A 62 -2.48 -6.97 2.08
CA LYS A 62 -2.99 -8.35 2.05
C LYS A 62 -2.02 -9.25 1.29
N LEU A 63 -1.87 -10.47 1.75
CA LEU A 63 -1.22 -11.56 1.01
C LEU A 63 -2.32 -12.49 0.50
N ASP A 64 -2.53 -12.47 -0.82
CA ASP A 64 -3.68 -13.13 -1.44
C ASP A 64 -3.44 -14.58 -1.82
N THR A 65 -2.18 -15.00 -1.89
CA THR A 65 -1.83 -16.37 -2.30
C THR A 65 -2.39 -17.40 -1.33
N LYS A 66 -3.15 -18.35 -1.85
CA LYS A 66 -3.74 -19.43 -1.06
C LYS A 66 -2.67 -20.22 -0.31
N GLY A 67 -2.92 -20.52 0.95
CA GLY A 67 -1.99 -21.26 1.80
C GLY A 67 -0.97 -20.38 2.53
N TYR A 68 -0.98 -19.08 2.31
CA TYR A 68 -0.14 -18.12 3.02
C TYR A 68 -0.98 -17.19 3.88
N LYS A 69 -0.40 -16.76 4.99
CA LYS A 69 -1.06 -15.82 5.91
C LYS A 69 -0.03 -14.87 6.49
N LEU A 70 -0.32 -13.58 6.44
CA LEU A 70 0.45 -12.59 7.17
C LEU A 70 0.27 -12.82 8.67
N THR A 71 1.38 -13.08 9.37
CA THR A 71 1.38 -13.31 10.83
C THR A 71 1.61 -12.03 11.60
N LYS A 72 2.23 -11.03 10.96
CA LYS A 72 2.47 -9.72 11.53
C LYS A 72 2.49 -8.68 10.42
N VAL A 73 1.84 -7.55 10.66
CA VAL A 73 1.92 -6.37 9.79
C VAL A 73 2.13 -5.15 10.68
N THR A 74 3.17 -4.40 10.41
CA THR A 74 3.51 -3.19 11.17
C THR A 74 3.34 -1.97 10.28
N TYR A 75 2.30 -1.20 10.55
CA TYR A 75 2.04 0.06 9.88
C TYR A 75 2.74 1.20 10.60
N PRO A 76 3.49 2.06 9.88
CA PRO A 76 4.15 3.20 10.52
C PRO A 76 3.13 4.25 10.95
N LYS A 77 3.55 5.13 11.86
CA LYS A 77 2.77 6.33 12.15
C LYS A 77 2.84 7.28 10.96
N GLY A 78 1.69 7.83 10.58
CA GLY A 78 1.59 8.85 9.55
C GLY A 78 1.90 10.24 10.08
N VAL A 79 1.88 11.20 9.18
CA VAL A 79 1.97 12.62 9.49
C VAL A 79 0.57 13.12 9.86
N VAL A 80 0.46 13.87 10.95
CA VAL A 80 -0.82 14.47 11.35
C VAL A 80 -0.98 15.79 10.62
N LYS A 81 -2.04 15.93 9.85
CA LYS A 81 -2.44 17.15 9.17
C LYS A 81 -3.82 17.59 9.61
N ASP A 82 -4.06 18.89 9.56
CA ASP A 82 -5.37 19.47 9.85
C ASP A 82 -6.16 19.65 8.55
N PHE A 83 -7.30 18.99 8.50
CA PHE A 83 -8.25 19.13 7.39
C PHE A 83 -9.53 19.77 7.90
N GLY A 84 -9.65 21.08 7.73
CA GLY A 84 -10.84 21.83 8.16
C GLY A 84 -11.07 21.83 9.69
N GLY A 85 -9.99 21.92 10.48
CA GLY A 85 -10.05 21.90 11.94
C GLY A 85 -10.00 20.50 12.54
N LYS A 86 -9.83 19.44 11.72
CA LYS A 86 -9.80 18.05 12.15
C LYS A 86 -8.42 17.41 11.94
N PRO A 87 -7.66 17.13 13.01
CA PRO A 87 -6.37 16.44 12.91
C PRO A 87 -6.57 15.03 12.38
N THR A 88 -5.82 14.68 11.34
CA THR A 88 -5.92 13.38 10.67
C THR A 88 -4.52 12.85 10.36
N ALA A 89 -4.25 11.60 10.72
CA ALA A 89 -2.99 10.93 10.40
C ALA A 89 -3.04 10.35 8.99
N VAL A 90 -2.09 10.75 8.15
CA VAL A 90 -2.02 10.36 6.73
C VAL A 90 -0.64 9.90 6.34
N TYR A 91 -0.56 9.12 5.27
CA TYR A 91 0.69 8.72 4.63
C TYR A 91 0.95 9.58 3.40
N GLU A 92 2.13 10.17 3.34
CA GLU A 92 2.61 10.96 2.21
C GLU A 92 3.94 10.42 1.70
N GLY A 93 4.24 10.68 0.42
CA GLY A 93 5.47 10.18 -0.18
C GLY A 93 5.52 8.66 -0.15
N THR A 94 6.65 8.11 0.23
CA THR A 94 6.83 6.66 0.36
C THR A 94 6.74 6.23 1.82
N VAL A 95 5.84 5.30 2.10
CA VAL A 95 5.75 4.64 3.41
C VAL A 95 6.13 3.18 3.30
N THR A 96 6.79 2.66 4.33
CA THR A 96 7.21 1.26 4.40
C THR A 96 6.38 0.52 5.43
N ILE A 97 5.70 -0.53 4.98
CA ILE A 97 4.92 -1.44 5.81
C ILE A 97 5.75 -2.70 5.97
N ASN A 98 6.16 -3.01 7.19
CA ASN A 98 6.88 -4.24 7.49
C ASN A 98 5.89 -5.37 7.74
N PHE A 99 6.17 -6.55 7.21
CA PHE A 99 5.32 -7.71 7.40
C PHE A 99 6.10 -8.99 7.58
N GLU A 100 5.44 -9.99 8.14
CA GLU A 100 5.99 -11.32 8.37
C GLU A 100 4.98 -12.39 7.97
N PHE A 101 5.49 -13.50 7.46
CA PHE A 101 4.74 -14.74 7.23
C PHE A 101 5.69 -15.94 7.31
N THR A 102 5.14 -17.14 7.37
CA THR A 102 5.95 -18.36 7.42
C THR A 102 6.16 -18.92 6.02
N ALA A 103 7.41 -19.20 5.67
CA ALA A 103 7.74 -19.83 4.39
C ALA A 103 7.21 -21.27 4.32
N PRO A 104 6.83 -21.73 3.12
CA PRO A 104 6.48 -23.14 2.96
C PRO A 104 7.70 -24.04 3.17
N LYS A 105 7.45 -25.31 3.46
CA LYS A 105 8.53 -26.30 3.60
C LYS A 105 9.08 -26.80 2.27
N LYS A 106 8.34 -26.60 1.18
CA LYS A 106 8.73 -27.03 -0.16
C LYS A 106 9.81 -26.10 -0.71
N VAL A 107 10.97 -26.67 -1.04
CA VAL A 107 12.06 -25.96 -1.74
C VAL A 107 11.65 -25.57 -3.15
N GLY A 108 12.05 -24.40 -3.59
CA GLY A 108 11.79 -23.87 -4.92
C GLY A 108 11.37 -22.42 -4.91
N SER A 109 10.99 -21.92 -6.07
CA SER A 109 10.45 -20.57 -6.25
C SER A 109 8.93 -20.59 -6.11
N HIS A 110 8.40 -19.69 -5.29
CA HIS A 110 6.97 -19.56 -5.02
C HIS A 110 6.51 -18.17 -5.43
N ALA A 111 5.56 -18.11 -6.36
CA ALA A 111 4.94 -16.85 -6.76
C ALA A 111 3.94 -16.40 -5.69
N LEU A 112 4.07 -15.17 -5.24
CA LEU A 112 3.20 -14.55 -4.25
C LEU A 112 2.46 -13.36 -4.86
N ALA A 113 1.20 -13.21 -4.48
CA ALA A 113 0.38 -12.08 -4.88
C ALA A 113 -0.03 -11.27 -3.63
N PHE A 114 0.18 -9.97 -3.70
CA PHE A 114 -0.17 -9.02 -2.66
C PHE A 114 -1.16 -8.00 -3.20
N THR A 115 -1.99 -7.48 -2.32
CA THR A 115 -2.86 -6.33 -2.61
C THR A 115 -2.67 -5.29 -1.52
N VAL A 116 -2.56 -4.03 -1.92
CA VAL A 116 -2.63 -2.90 -1.01
C VAL A 116 -3.89 -2.13 -1.33
N ASP A 117 -4.82 -2.10 -0.39
CA ASP A 117 -6.01 -1.25 -0.45
C ASP A 117 -5.67 0.15 0.04
N TYR A 118 -6.22 1.18 -0.59
CA TYR A 118 -5.99 2.57 -0.20
C TYR A 118 -7.09 3.49 -0.75
N GLN A 119 -7.13 4.70 -0.23
CA GLN A 119 -7.92 5.78 -0.79
C GLN A 119 -7.04 7.03 -0.85
N GLN A 120 -6.90 7.64 -2.02
CA GLN A 120 -6.13 8.86 -2.19
C GLN A 120 -7.01 10.09 -2.03
N CYS A 121 -6.53 11.03 -1.24
CA CYS A 121 -7.12 12.34 -1.04
C CYS A 121 -6.06 13.43 -1.22
N ASN A 122 -6.49 14.60 -1.66
CA ASN A 122 -5.72 15.83 -1.53
C ASN A 122 -6.41 16.74 -0.50
N ASP A 123 -6.03 18.01 -0.42
CA ASP A 123 -6.57 18.93 0.59
C ASP A 123 -8.07 19.24 0.41
N SER A 124 -8.64 18.98 -0.75
CA SER A 124 -10.01 19.36 -1.10
C SER A 124 -10.90 18.20 -1.56
N THR A 125 -10.35 17.08 -1.99
CA THR A 125 -11.14 15.97 -2.56
C THR A 125 -10.51 14.62 -2.30
N CYS A 126 -11.35 13.58 -2.31
CA CYS A 126 -10.93 12.18 -2.27
C CYS A 126 -11.38 11.46 -3.54
N LEU A 127 -10.50 10.63 -4.09
CA LEU A 127 -10.86 9.70 -5.14
C LEU A 127 -11.60 8.49 -4.52
N PRO A 128 -12.33 7.71 -5.32
CA PRO A 128 -12.90 6.45 -4.82
C PRO A 128 -11.81 5.51 -4.25
N PRO A 129 -12.15 4.67 -3.27
CA PRO A 129 -11.24 3.62 -2.81
C PRO A 129 -10.70 2.79 -3.98
N SER A 130 -9.42 2.43 -3.91
CA SER A 130 -8.72 1.69 -4.95
C SER A 130 -7.83 0.62 -4.34
N ASP A 131 -7.22 -0.19 -5.19
CA ASP A 131 -6.24 -1.17 -4.79
C ASP A 131 -5.07 -1.24 -5.79
N ALA A 132 -3.93 -1.68 -5.32
CA ALA A 132 -2.77 -2.00 -6.14
C ALA A 132 -2.42 -3.47 -5.93
N LYS A 133 -2.35 -4.24 -7.02
CA LYS A 133 -1.94 -5.64 -7.01
C LYS A 133 -0.49 -5.75 -7.42
N VAL A 134 0.28 -6.48 -6.64
CA VAL A 134 1.72 -6.63 -6.83
C VAL A 134 2.12 -8.08 -6.63
N LYS A 135 3.05 -8.57 -7.46
CA LYS A 135 3.60 -9.92 -7.35
C LYS A 135 5.02 -9.89 -6.80
N GLY A 136 5.37 -10.91 -6.03
CA GLY A 136 6.72 -11.17 -5.56
C GLY A 136 7.07 -12.63 -5.76
N THR A 137 8.35 -12.95 -5.71
CA THR A 137 8.84 -14.32 -5.77
C THR A 137 9.61 -14.65 -4.49
N LEU A 138 9.19 -15.70 -3.81
CA LEU A 138 9.88 -16.24 -2.64
C LEU A 138 10.71 -17.44 -3.07
N VAL A 139 12.01 -17.39 -2.82
CA VAL A 139 12.92 -18.53 -3.06
C VAL A 139 13.16 -19.25 -1.74
N VAL A 140 12.76 -20.52 -1.67
CA VAL A 140 12.99 -21.40 -0.53
C VAL A 140 14.09 -22.38 -0.88
N LYS A 141 15.15 -22.38 -0.12
CA LYS A 141 16.28 -23.32 -0.32
C LYS A 141 16.87 -23.77 1.02
N LYS A 142 17.44 -24.99 1.04
CA LYS A 142 18.09 -25.58 2.22
C LYS A 142 19.36 -24.81 2.62
#